data_ff3535d60dcc719099fbf6a31230cf2d
#
_entry.id   ff3535d60dcc719099fbf6a31230cf2d
#
_cell.length_a   1.000
_cell.length_b   1.000
_cell.length_c   1.000
_cell.angle_alpha   90.00
_cell.angle_beta   90.00
_cell.angle_gamma   90.00
#
_symmetry.space_group_name_H-M   'P 1'
#
loop_
_entity.id
_entity.type
_entity.pdbx_description
1 polymer ?
#
loop_
_entity_poly.entity_id
_entity_poly.type
_entity_poly.pdbx_seq_one_letter_code
_entity_poly.pdbx_strand_id
1 'polypeptide(L)'
;MSPQEANDSNFKAKPFSRVVLECQNLSYVFPNGNIAYQNINLETSQDELVAIVGPTGTGKSTLLRNLSYLIPPTTGKIFLEGKEIRHPSSSISLIHQSIATFPWMNASDNVKIGLTGQRITEEQASQIVEDMLSLVGLKDFADYYPKEMSGGMRQRIAIARALAASPKVLLMDEPFVHLDELTANNLRQEIYQLVFSTETTLDSAILVSHNLHEVVQLADRVYVMCGSPATIVDEIKIDLPRPRTERDTHFLDYLDHLLADLKPKCQV
;
A
#
# COMPACT_ATOMS: atom_id res chain seq x y z
N MET A 1 -22.93 -31.93 -3.70
CA MET A 1 -22.38 -30.84 -2.86
C MET A 1 -21.27 -30.21 -3.66
N SER A 2 -21.49 -29.01 -4.15
CA SER A 2 -20.52 -28.25 -4.97
C SER A 2 -19.50 -27.53 -4.07
N PRO A 3 -18.27 -27.31 -4.52
CA PRO A 3 -17.17 -26.72 -3.72
C PRO A 3 -17.31 -25.22 -3.37
N GLN A 4 -18.45 -24.60 -3.66
CA GLN A 4 -18.69 -23.14 -3.54
C GLN A 4 -19.28 -22.68 -2.19
N GLU A 5 -19.67 -23.57 -1.29
CA GLU A 5 -20.36 -23.17 -0.05
C GLU A 5 -19.45 -23.02 1.21
N ALA A 6 -18.15 -23.17 1.08
CA ALA A 6 -17.25 -23.24 2.26
C ALA A 6 -16.53 -21.93 2.63
N ASN A 7 -16.71 -20.81 1.89
CA ASN A 7 -15.86 -19.62 2.07
C ASN A 7 -16.58 -18.32 2.48
N ASP A 8 -17.91 -18.32 2.67
CA ASP A 8 -18.68 -17.06 2.87
C ASP A 8 -18.88 -16.63 4.32
N SER A 9 -18.30 -17.31 5.32
CA SER A 9 -18.73 -17.08 6.71
C SER A 9 -17.78 -16.27 7.61
N ASN A 10 -16.66 -15.71 7.12
CA ASN A 10 -15.64 -15.10 8.01
C ASN A 10 -15.36 -13.60 7.85
N PHE A 11 -16.04 -12.89 6.95
CA PHE A 11 -15.79 -11.45 6.76
C PHE A 11 -16.89 -10.59 7.39
N LYS A 12 -16.98 -10.56 8.71
CA LYS A 12 -17.66 -9.48 9.43
C LYS A 12 -16.65 -8.34 9.60
N ALA A 13 -17.03 -7.12 9.21
CA ALA A 13 -16.29 -5.90 9.55
C ALA A 13 -16.06 -5.88 11.06
N LYS A 14 -14.82 -6.15 11.49
CA LYS A 14 -14.43 -6.00 12.91
C LYS A 14 -14.30 -4.50 13.17
N PRO A 15 -14.75 -3.98 14.32
CA PRO A 15 -14.39 -2.63 14.72
C PRO A 15 -12.86 -2.56 14.80
N PHE A 16 -12.24 -1.58 14.16
CA PHE A 16 -10.78 -1.36 14.19
C PHE A 16 -10.34 -1.25 15.64
N SER A 17 -9.50 -2.17 16.09
CA SER A 17 -9.26 -2.34 17.52
C SER A 17 -7.95 -1.74 18.02
N ARG A 18 -6.98 -1.51 17.13
CA ARG A 18 -5.65 -1.01 17.50
C ARG A 18 -5.04 -0.19 16.37
N VAL A 19 -4.66 1.06 16.66
CA VAL A 19 -3.90 1.88 15.74
C VAL A 19 -2.51 1.28 15.53
N VAL A 20 -2.13 1.04 14.27
CA VAL A 20 -0.84 0.46 13.87
C VAL A 20 0.13 1.54 13.44
N LEU A 21 -0.28 2.44 12.54
CA LEU A 21 0.52 3.58 12.10
C LEU A 21 -0.29 4.87 12.26
N GLU A 22 0.33 5.89 12.80
CA GLU A 22 -0.28 7.20 13.00
C GLU A 22 0.72 8.30 12.69
N CYS A 23 0.26 9.42 12.11
CA CYS A 23 1.03 10.65 12.07
C CYS A 23 0.25 11.82 12.64
N GLN A 24 0.95 12.70 13.35
CA GLN A 24 0.38 13.85 14.03
C GLN A 24 1.04 15.14 13.55
N ASN A 25 0.23 16.09 13.03
CA ASN A 25 0.64 17.41 12.56
C ASN A 25 1.83 17.37 11.60
N LEU A 26 1.84 16.36 10.72
CA LEU A 26 2.95 16.12 9.81
C LEU A 26 2.99 17.18 8.72
N SER A 27 4.15 17.80 8.52
CA SER A 27 4.37 18.78 7.44
C SER A 27 5.71 18.52 6.77
N TYR A 28 5.78 18.84 5.48
CA TYR A 28 7.01 18.71 4.72
C TYR A 28 7.26 19.91 3.80
N VAL A 29 8.45 20.47 3.92
CA VAL A 29 8.97 21.57 3.11
C VAL A 29 10.16 21.06 2.32
N PHE A 30 10.11 21.22 0.99
CA PHE A 30 11.23 20.88 0.13
C PHE A 30 12.44 21.81 0.37
N PRO A 31 13.67 21.39 0.02
CA PRO A 31 14.87 22.22 0.16
C PRO A 31 14.78 23.59 -0.56
N ASN A 32 13.95 23.70 -1.61
CA ASN A 32 13.71 24.95 -2.34
C ASN A 32 12.70 25.88 -1.66
N GLY A 33 12.19 25.53 -0.46
CA GLY A 33 11.22 26.29 0.30
C GLY A 33 9.75 26.01 -0.04
N ASN A 34 9.45 25.21 -1.06
CA ASN A 34 8.08 24.84 -1.39
C ASN A 34 7.49 23.90 -0.35
N ILE A 35 6.29 24.21 0.14
CA ILE A 35 5.57 23.38 1.09
C ILE A 35 4.77 22.34 0.31
N ALA A 36 5.08 21.06 0.50
CA ALA A 36 4.32 19.98 -0.12
C ALA A 36 2.94 19.82 0.54
N TYR A 37 2.92 19.73 1.85
CA TYR A 37 1.72 19.58 2.66
C TYR A 37 1.97 20.07 4.09
N GLN A 38 0.89 20.36 4.81
CA GLN A 38 0.96 20.85 6.19
C GLN A 38 -0.14 20.24 7.07
N ASN A 39 0.21 20.03 8.36
CA ASN A 39 -0.72 19.61 9.40
C ASN A 39 -1.52 18.34 9.03
N ILE A 40 -0.87 17.37 8.37
CA ILE A 40 -1.48 16.09 8.07
C ILE A 40 -1.59 15.27 9.36
N ASN A 41 -2.81 14.80 9.61
CA ASN A 41 -3.12 13.82 10.63
C ASN A 41 -3.82 12.65 9.94
N LEU A 42 -3.28 11.46 10.08
CA LEU A 42 -3.89 10.23 9.58
C LEU A 42 -3.46 9.06 10.46
N GLU A 43 -4.27 8.04 10.46
CA GLU A 43 -4.00 6.79 11.14
C GLU A 43 -4.46 5.60 10.31
N THR A 44 -3.89 4.44 10.57
CA THR A 44 -4.40 3.15 10.11
C THR A 44 -4.40 2.16 11.26
N SER A 45 -5.42 1.35 11.31
CA SER A 45 -5.65 0.36 12.37
C SER A 45 -5.33 -1.05 11.89
N GLN A 46 -5.29 -1.99 12.83
CA GLN A 46 -5.13 -3.40 12.50
C GLN A 46 -6.30 -3.88 11.63
N ASP A 47 -5.99 -4.76 10.68
CA ASP A 47 -6.94 -5.29 9.69
C ASP A 47 -7.62 -4.17 8.88
N GLU A 48 -6.89 -3.08 8.57
CA GLU A 48 -7.40 -1.94 7.79
C GLU A 48 -6.53 -1.66 6.58
N LEU A 49 -7.16 -1.42 5.43
CA LEU A 49 -6.56 -0.85 4.24
C LEU A 49 -7.08 0.57 4.04
N VAL A 50 -6.18 1.53 4.16
CA VAL A 50 -6.48 2.96 3.99
C VAL A 50 -6.03 3.42 2.60
N ALA A 51 -6.83 4.27 1.94
CA ALA A 51 -6.39 4.92 0.71
C ALA A 51 -6.16 6.42 0.92
N ILE A 52 -5.22 6.99 0.17
CA ILE A 52 -4.99 8.43 0.06
C ILE A 52 -5.22 8.82 -1.40
N VAL A 53 -6.21 9.67 -1.63
CA VAL A 53 -6.56 10.18 -2.96
C VAL A 53 -6.37 11.69 -3.05
N GLY A 54 -6.25 12.21 -4.27
CA GLY A 54 -6.10 13.64 -4.51
C GLY A 54 -5.38 13.93 -5.82
N PRO A 55 -5.35 15.17 -6.31
CA PRO A 55 -4.69 15.57 -7.54
C PRO A 55 -3.21 15.20 -7.60
N THR A 56 -2.69 15.09 -8.81
CA THR A 56 -1.24 14.95 -9.01
C THR A 56 -0.52 16.17 -8.47
N GLY A 57 0.63 15.96 -7.82
CA GLY A 57 1.44 17.04 -7.25
C GLY A 57 1.08 17.46 -5.82
N THR A 58 0.02 16.93 -5.20
CA THR A 58 -0.34 17.25 -3.80
C THR A 58 0.60 16.67 -2.74
N GLY A 59 1.64 15.93 -3.14
CA GLY A 59 2.64 15.40 -2.20
C GLY A 59 2.31 14.03 -1.60
N LYS A 60 1.34 13.26 -2.13
CA LYS A 60 0.98 11.91 -1.64
C LYS A 60 2.18 10.96 -1.56
N SER A 61 2.97 10.87 -2.64
CA SER A 61 4.19 10.06 -2.67
C SER A 61 5.23 10.53 -1.65
N THR A 62 5.32 11.85 -1.42
CA THR A 62 6.20 12.43 -0.39
C THR A 62 5.70 12.06 1.00
N LEU A 63 4.37 12.08 1.21
CA LEU A 63 3.76 11.65 2.47
C LEU A 63 4.10 10.18 2.79
N LEU A 64 3.98 9.27 1.82
CA LEU A 64 4.38 7.87 2.03
C LEU A 64 5.87 7.73 2.38
N ARG A 65 6.75 8.51 1.73
CA ARG A 65 8.19 8.51 2.06
C ARG A 65 8.47 9.07 3.46
N ASN A 66 7.69 10.05 3.91
CA ASN A 66 7.80 10.52 5.29
C ASN A 66 7.25 9.48 6.29
N LEU A 67 6.10 8.84 6.01
CA LEU A 67 5.52 7.80 6.86
C LEU A 67 6.46 6.60 7.04
N SER A 68 7.24 6.25 6.02
CA SER A 68 8.30 5.22 6.11
C SER A 68 9.61 5.74 6.71
N TYR A 69 9.70 7.03 7.00
CA TYR A 69 10.91 7.72 7.45
C TYR A 69 12.11 7.63 6.48
N LEU A 70 11.87 7.27 5.21
CA LEU A 70 12.90 7.35 4.15
C LEU A 70 13.35 8.78 3.92
N ILE A 71 12.42 9.73 4.08
CA ILE A 71 12.67 11.16 4.14
C ILE A 71 12.09 11.63 5.47
N PRO A 72 12.88 12.25 6.37
CA PRO A 72 12.35 12.77 7.61
C PRO A 72 11.36 13.91 7.35
N PRO A 73 10.23 14.00 8.06
CA PRO A 73 9.32 15.13 7.96
C PRO A 73 9.98 16.43 8.46
N THR A 74 9.49 17.58 8.01
CA THR A 74 9.97 18.88 8.50
C THR A 74 9.45 19.14 9.91
N THR A 75 8.17 18.84 10.16
CA THR A 75 7.54 18.93 11.49
C THR A 75 6.54 17.79 11.68
N GLY A 76 6.10 17.59 12.92
CA GLY A 76 5.16 16.54 13.29
C GLY A 76 5.86 15.26 13.73
N LYS A 77 5.07 14.24 14.02
CA LYS A 77 5.54 12.95 14.56
C LYS A 77 4.85 11.80 13.87
N ILE A 78 5.54 10.67 13.81
CA ILE A 78 5.03 9.41 13.28
C ILE A 78 5.17 8.35 14.37
N PHE A 79 4.12 7.58 14.57
CA PHE A 79 4.07 6.52 15.57
C PHE A 79 3.76 5.18 14.90
N LEU A 80 4.51 4.16 15.24
CA LEU A 80 4.25 2.78 14.90
C LEU A 80 3.89 2.03 16.19
N GLU A 81 2.69 1.48 16.27
CA GLU A 81 2.17 0.81 17.47
C GLU A 81 2.33 1.67 18.75
N GLY A 82 2.03 2.96 18.64
CA GLY A 82 2.12 3.92 19.74
C GLY A 82 3.55 4.37 20.10
N LYS A 83 4.58 3.87 19.42
CA LYS A 83 5.97 4.28 19.62
C LYS A 83 6.41 5.26 18.53
N GLU A 84 6.90 6.43 18.92
CA GLU A 84 7.44 7.40 17.97
C GLU A 84 8.63 6.79 17.22
N ILE A 85 8.59 6.85 15.87
CA ILE A 85 9.71 6.45 15.01
C ILE A 85 10.45 7.69 14.53
N ARG A 86 11.79 7.58 14.42
CA ARG A 86 12.68 8.66 13.95
C ARG A 86 13.72 8.16 12.95
N HIS A 87 13.56 6.92 12.50
CA HIS A 87 14.42 6.25 11.52
C HIS A 87 13.58 5.24 10.73
N PRO A 88 14.01 4.85 9.52
CA PRO A 88 13.38 3.75 8.79
C PRO A 88 13.27 2.49 9.66
N SER A 89 12.14 1.81 9.58
CA SER A 89 11.87 0.58 10.32
C SER A 89 11.61 -0.56 9.33
N SER A 90 12.18 -1.74 9.59
CA SER A 90 11.86 -2.96 8.82
C SER A 90 10.40 -3.39 8.93
N SER A 91 9.67 -2.88 9.93
CA SER A 91 8.22 -3.10 10.08
C SER A 91 7.37 -2.28 9.10
N ILE A 92 7.96 -1.35 8.32
CA ILE A 92 7.26 -0.56 7.32
C ILE A 92 7.95 -0.77 5.97
N SER A 93 7.24 -1.35 5.02
CA SER A 93 7.73 -1.48 3.63
C SER A 93 7.04 -0.47 2.73
N LEU A 94 7.78 0.05 1.75
CA LEU A 94 7.26 0.98 0.74
C LEU A 94 7.45 0.41 -0.66
N ILE A 95 6.35 0.27 -1.38
CA ILE A 95 6.34 0.02 -2.82
C ILE A 95 6.27 1.37 -3.53
N HIS A 96 7.29 1.67 -4.31
CA HIS A 96 7.40 2.92 -5.06
C HIS A 96 6.63 2.86 -6.38
N GLN A 97 6.11 3.98 -6.84
CA GLN A 97 5.51 4.15 -8.17
C GLN A 97 6.50 3.79 -9.30
N SER A 98 7.75 4.21 -9.18
CA SER A 98 8.80 3.82 -10.13
C SER A 98 9.27 2.40 -9.83
N ILE A 99 9.34 1.58 -10.89
CA ILE A 99 9.79 0.19 -10.78
C ILE A 99 11.27 0.17 -10.33
N ALA A 100 11.50 -0.09 -9.07
CA ALA A 100 12.82 -0.05 -8.44
C ALA A 100 13.41 -1.47 -8.32
N THR A 101 13.68 -2.14 -9.45
CA THR A 101 14.48 -3.38 -9.46
C THR A 101 15.96 -3.07 -9.65
N PHE A 102 16.83 -3.90 -9.07
CA PHE A 102 18.28 -3.83 -9.26
C PHE A 102 18.65 -4.53 -10.57
N PRO A 103 19.07 -3.81 -11.61
CA PRO A 103 19.22 -4.38 -12.96
C PRO A 103 20.35 -5.41 -13.10
N TRP A 104 21.28 -5.44 -12.15
CA TRP A 104 22.39 -6.40 -12.09
C TRP A 104 22.09 -7.66 -11.26
N MET A 105 20.89 -7.78 -10.71
CA MET A 105 20.41 -8.91 -9.93
C MET A 105 19.27 -9.61 -10.69
N ASN A 106 19.17 -10.94 -10.59
CA ASN A 106 18.02 -11.68 -11.08
C ASN A 106 16.78 -11.44 -10.19
N ALA A 107 15.62 -12.06 -10.51
CA ALA A 107 14.38 -11.89 -9.76
C ALA A 107 14.51 -12.39 -8.32
N SER A 108 15.10 -13.56 -8.13
CA SER A 108 15.32 -14.15 -6.80
C SER A 108 16.16 -13.26 -5.92
N ASP A 109 17.31 -12.77 -6.42
CA ASP A 109 18.19 -11.87 -5.69
C ASP A 109 17.53 -10.53 -5.37
N ASN A 110 16.73 -10.00 -6.30
CA ASN A 110 15.94 -8.78 -6.06
C ASN A 110 14.96 -8.95 -4.91
N VAL A 111 14.27 -10.09 -4.80
CA VAL A 111 13.36 -10.38 -3.68
C VAL A 111 14.14 -10.60 -2.40
N LYS A 112 15.27 -11.33 -2.47
CA LYS A 112 16.12 -11.66 -1.31
C LYS A 112 16.68 -10.44 -0.58
N ILE A 113 16.88 -9.31 -1.28
CA ILE A 113 17.27 -8.04 -0.63
C ILE A 113 16.25 -7.61 0.44
N GLY A 114 14.95 -7.91 0.26
CA GLY A 114 13.93 -7.63 1.27
C GLY A 114 14.19 -8.30 2.62
N LEU A 115 15.01 -9.34 2.65
CA LEU A 115 15.39 -10.08 3.85
C LEU A 115 16.65 -9.52 4.54
N THR A 116 17.25 -8.46 3.99
CA THR A 116 18.51 -7.91 4.54
C THR A 116 18.30 -7.45 5.98
N GLY A 117 19.19 -7.92 6.87
CA GLY A 117 19.16 -7.61 8.30
C GLY A 117 18.29 -8.56 9.15
N GLN A 118 17.59 -9.49 8.54
CA GLN A 118 16.87 -10.54 9.26
C GLN A 118 17.85 -11.66 9.70
N ARG A 119 17.58 -12.25 10.87
CA ARG A 119 18.39 -13.35 11.42
C ARG A 119 17.76 -14.68 11.01
N ILE A 120 17.93 -15.07 9.73
CA ILE A 120 17.39 -16.31 9.15
C ILE A 120 18.51 -17.09 8.47
N THR A 121 18.30 -18.40 8.29
CA THR A 121 19.24 -19.25 7.54
C THR A 121 19.06 -19.06 6.04
N GLU A 122 20.04 -19.52 5.25
CA GLU A 122 19.97 -19.47 3.79
C GLU A 122 18.78 -20.30 3.25
N GLU A 123 18.48 -21.45 3.87
CA GLU A 123 17.34 -22.30 3.51
C GLU A 123 16.02 -21.56 3.75
N GLN A 124 15.90 -20.88 4.89
CA GLN A 124 14.70 -20.05 5.19
C GLN A 124 14.57 -18.89 4.21
N ALA A 125 15.68 -18.21 3.89
CA ALA A 125 15.67 -17.13 2.91
C ALA A 125 15.22 -17.62 1.52
N SER A 126 15.71 -18.77 1.08
CA SER A 126 15.35 -19.38 -0.20
C SER A 126 13.88 -19.74 -0.25
N GLN A 127 13.33 -20.30 0.84
CA GLN A 127 11.90 -20.65 0.91
C GLN A 127 11.03 -19.38 0.84
N ILE A 128 11.35 -18.34 1.62
CA ILE A 128 10.61 -17.06 1.58
C ILE A 128 10.63 -16.45 0.17
N VAL A 129 11.79 -16.47 -0.50
CA VAL A 129 11.91 -15.94 -1.87
C VAL A 129 11.03 -16.72 -2.83
N GLU A 130 11.04 -18.06 -2.76
CA GLU A 130 10.20 -18.93 -3.59
C GLU A 130 8.71 -18.66 -3.36
N ASP A 131 8.29 -18.53 -2.09
CA ASP A 131 6.90 -18.25 -1.71
C ASP A 131 6.47 -16.87 -2.25
N MET A 132 7.30 -15.85 -2.12
CA MET A 132 7.01 -14.49 -2.62
C MET A 132 6.97 -14.44 -4.14
N LEU A 133 7.86 -15.14 -4.84
CA LEU A 133 7.82 -15.26 -6.29
C LEU A 133 6.57 -16.01 -6.78
N SER A 134 6.17 -17.06 -6.04
CA SER A 134 4.95 -17.81 -6.32
C SER A 134 3.70 -16.94 -6.14
N LEU A 135 3.63 -16.17 -5.05
CA LEU A 135 2.54 -15.25 -4.74
C LEU A 135 2.31 -14.25 -5.88
N VAL A 136 3.39 -13.71 -6.45
CA VAL A 136 3.28 -12.75 -7.56
C VAL A 136 3.27 -13.43 -8.96
N GLY A 137 3.17 -14.76 -9.02
CA GLY A 137 3.10 -15.53 -10.28
C GLY A 137 4.38 -15.45 -11.11
N LEU A 138 5.55 -15.41 -10.48
CA LEU A 138 6.86 -15.32 -11.13
C LEU A 138 7.85 -16.41 -10.71
N LYS A 139 7.38 -17.53 -10.13
CA LYS A 139 8.24 -18.64 -9.70
C LYS A 139 9.16 -19.14 -10.81
N ASP A 140 8.64 -19.33 -12.02
CA ASP A 140 9.38 -19.84 -13.18
C ASP A 140 10.38 -18.81 -13.77
N PHE A 141 10.37 -17.59 -13.27
CA PHE A 141 11.21 -16.49 -13.72
C PHE A 141 12.27 -16.08 -12.68
N ALA A 142 12.53 -16.94 -11.68
CA ALA A 142 13.43 -16.65 -10.56
C ALA A 142 14.84 -16.21 -11.01
N ASP A 143 15.37 -16.82 -12.07
CA ASP A 143 16.73 -16.56 -12.60
C ASP A 143 16.79 -15.45 -13.66
N TYR A 144 15.64 -14.88 -14.05
CA TYR A 144 15.60 -13.84 -15.08
C TYR A 144 16.06 -12.49 -14.51
N TYR A 145 16.78 -11.74 -15.34
CA TYR A 145 17.22 -10.38 -15.03
C TYR A 145 16.16 -9.34 -15.46
N PRO A 146 16.11 -8.16 -14.80
CA PRO A 146 15.13 -7.12 -15.14
C PRO A 146 15.09 -6.70 -16.63
N LYS A 147 16.21 -6.79 -17.35
CA LYS A 147 16.29 -6.51 -18.79
C LYS A 147 15.50 -7.51 -19.66
N GLU A 148 15.24 -8.71 -19.13
CA GLU A 148 14.53 -9.80 -19.79
C GLU A 148 13.03 -9.82 -19.44
N MET A 149 12.59 -8.89 -18.57
CA MET A 149 11.25 -8.83 -18.00
C MET A 149 10.44 -7.66 -18.52
N SER A 150 9.13 -7.85 -18.63
CA SER A 150 8.19 -6.76 -18.87
C SER A 150 8.13 -5.77 -17.70
N GLY A 151 7.56 -4.57 -17.92
CA GLY A 151 7.32 -3.60 -16.86
C GLY A 151 6.49 -4.18 -15.72
N GLY A 152 5.40 -4.90 -16.04
CA GLY A 152 4.55 -5.56 -15.06
C GLY A 152 5.27 -6.66 -14.26
N MET A 153 6.14 -7.45 -14.90
CA MET A 153 6.95 -8.45 -14.17
C MET A 153 7.89 -7.76 -13.16
N ARG A 154 8.57 -6.69 -13.57
CA ARG A 154 9.44 -5.91 -12.66
C ARG A 154 8.66 -5.30 -11.50
N GLN A 155 7.44 -4.81 -11.74
CA GLN A 155 6.57 -4.29 -10.68
C GLN A 155 6.21 -5.38 -9.67
N ARG A 156 5.86 -6.57 -10.14
CA ARG A 156 5.57 -7.74 -9.28
C ARG A 156 6.78 -8.18 -8.45
N ILE A 157 8.00 -8.10 -8.99
CA ILE A 157 9.24 -8.34 -8.23
C ILE A 157 9.41 -7.30 -7.11
N ALA A 158 9.13 -6.02 -7.38
CA ALA A 158 9.21 -4.98 -6.35
C ALA A 158 8.21 -5.20 -5.21
N ILE A 159 7.00 -5.69 -5.54
CA ILE A 159 5.99 -6.07 -4.54
C ILE A 159 6.45 -7.30 -3.73
N ALA A 160 6.92 -8.37 -4.39
CA ALA A 160 7.45 -9.55 -3.72
C ALA A 160 8.58 -9.21 -2.75
N ARG A 161 9.51 -8.33 -3.16
CA ARG A 161 10.59 -7.84 -2.30
C ARG A 161 10.07 -7.10 -1.07
N ALA A 162 9.06 -6.23 -1.23
CA ALA A 162 8.48 -5.48 -0.12
C ALA A 162 7.79 -6.40 0.90
N LEU A 163 7.12 -7.45 0.42
CA LEU A 163 6.43 -8.44 1.25
C LEU A 163 7.41 -9.42 1.91
N ALA A 164 8.52 -9.77 1.26
CA ALA A 164 9.56 -10.64 1.83
C ALA A 164 10.13 -10.07 3.14
N ALA A 165 10.13 -8.74 3.31
CA ALA A 165 10.54 -8.09 4.56
C ALA A 165 9.63 -8.44 5.74
N SER A 166 8.49 -9.09 5.53
CA SER A 166 7.45 -9.38 6.53
C SER A 166 7.05 -8.14 7.34
N PRO A 167 6.65 -7.04 6.66
CA PRO A 167 6.32 -5.79 7.32
C PRO A 167 5.02 -5.90 8.12
N LYS A 168 4.82 -5.00 9.10
CA LYS A 168 3.53 -4.75 9.76
C LYS A 168 2.66 -3.78 8.98
N VAL A 169 3.28 -2.83 8.29
CA VAL A 169 2.60 -1.82 7.47
C VAL A 169 3.18 -1.83 6.06
N LEU A 170 2.30 -1.95 5.07
CA LEU A 170 2.65 -1.86 3.66
C LEU A 170 2.18 -0.51 3.09
N LEU A 171 3.12 0.32 2.69
CA LEU A 171 2.85 1.57 1.99
C LEU A 171 2.97 1.34 0.48
N MET A 172 1.99 1.77 -0.30
CA MET A 172 1.91 1.51 -1.73
C MET A 172 1.66 2.80 -2.50
N ASP A 173 2.62 3.19 -3.33
CA ASP A 173 2.54 4.38 -4.20
C ASP A 173 2.22 3.93 -5.63
N GLU A 174 0.94 3.94 -6.01
CA GLU A 174 0.43 3.52 -7.31
C GLU A 174 0.94 2.13 -7.77
N PRO A 175 0.79 1.07 -6.95
CA PRO A 175 1.49 -0.20 -7.15
C PRO A 175 1.03 -0.98 -8.39
N PHE A 176 -0.14 -0.69 -8.95
CA PHE A 176 -0.76 -1.48 -10.03
C PHE A 176 -0.71 -0.81 -11.41
N VAL A 177 -0.21 0.42 -11.51
CA VAL A 177 -0.28 1.24 -12.73
C VAL A 177 0.40 0.62 -13.98
N HIS A 178 1.36 -0.27 -13.77
CA HIS A 178 2.11 -0.94 -14.87
C HIS A 178 1.65 -2.36 -15.15
N LEU A 179 0.52 -2.78 -14.55
CA LEU A 179 -0.04 -4.13 -14.70
C LEU A 179 -1.23 -4.11 -15.66
N ASP A 180 -1.42 -5.22 -16.38
CA ASP A 180 -2.69 -5.47 -17.06
C ASP A 180 -3.79 -5.75 -16.01
N GLU A 181 -5.05 -5.52 -16.38
CA GLU A 181 -6.16 -5.56 -15.43
C GLU A 181 -6.34 -6.93 -14.75
N LEU A 182 -6.12 -8.04 -15.45
CA LEU A 182 -6.26 -9.38 -14.86
C LEU A 182 -5.18 -9.61 -13.81
N THR A 183 -3.94 -9.27 -14.13
CA THR A 183 -2.81 -9.37 -13.20
C THR A 183 -2.98 -8.42 -12.01
N ALA A 184 -3.40 -7.18 -12.26
CA ALA A 184 -3.66 -6.20 -11.21
C ALA A 184 -4.76 -6.68 -10.25
N ASN A 185 -5.85 -7.23 -10.78
CA ASN A 185 -6.97 -7.73 -9.97
C ASN A 185 -6.55 -8.92 -9.09
N ASN A 186 -5.81 -9.88 -9.63
CA ASN A 186 -5.31 -11.02 -8.83
C ASN A 186 -4.40 -10.52 -7.71
N LEU A 187 -3.47 -9.63 -8.01
CA LEU A 187 -2.52 -9.11 -7.02
C LEU A 187 -3.20 -8.24 -5.95
N ARG A 188 -4.23 -7.46 -6.33
CA ARG A 188 -5.08 -6.73 -5.37
C ARG A 188 -5.75 -7.69 -4.37
N GLN A 189 -6.27 -8.81 -4.85
CA GLN A 189 -6.89 -9.82 -3.98
C GLN A 189 -5.85 -10.49 -3.06
N GLU A 190 -4.66 -10.82 -3.56
CA GLU A 190 -3.59 -11.39 -2.75
C GLU A 190 -3.15 -10.43 -1.64
N ILE A 191 -2.87 -9.16 -1.97
CA ILE A 191 -2.51 -8.14 -0.97
C ILE A 191 -3.63 -7.97 0.05
N TYR A 192 -4.89 -7.93 -0.41
CA TYR A 192 -6.03 -7.85 0.48
C TYR A 192 -6.06 -9.04 1.46
N GLN A 193 -5.93 -10.28 0.96
CA GLN A 193 -5.90 -11.47 1.80
C GLN A 193 -4.77 -11.41 2.83
N LEU A 194 -3.58 -10.92 2.44
CA LEU A 194 -2.45 -10.77 3.36
C LEU A 194 -2.75 -9.79 4.51
N VAL A 195 -3.39 -8.65 4.22
CA VAL A 195 -3.75 -7.65 5.26
C VAL A 195 -4.77 -8.21 6.26
N PHE A 196 -5.69 -9.03 5.78
CA PHE A 196 -6.78 -9.56 6.62
C PHE A 196 -6.54 -11.00 7.12
N SER A 197 -5.38 -11.59 6.82
CA SER A 197 -4.99 -12.92 7.30
C SER A 197 -4.41 -12.84 8.70
N THR A 198 -4.82 -13.76 9.56
CA THR A 198 -4.21 -13.93 10.89
C THR A 198 -2.87 -14.66 10.86
N GLU A 199 -2.47 -15.17 9.69
CA GLU A 199 -1.24 -15.95 9.52
C GLU A 199 -0.05 -15.11 9.08
N THR A 200 -0.27 -13.82 8.76
CA THR A 200 0.78 -12.89 8.31
C THR A 200 1.14 -11.88 9.38
N THR A 201 2.31 -11.24 9.22
CA THR A 201 2.73 -10.12 10.06
C THR A 201 2.15 -8.78 9.59
N LEU A 202 1.49 -8.75 8.43
CA LEU A 202 0.97 -7.53 7.84
C LEU A 202 -0.33 -7.14 8.55
N ASP A 203 -0.24 -6.13 9.40
CA ASP A 203 -1.36 -5.62 10.20
C ASP A 203 -2.22 -4.60 9.43
N SER A 204 -1.61 -3.81 8.52
CA SER A 204 -2.35 -2.78 7.77
C SER A 204 -1.62 -2.36 6.48
N ALA A 205 -2.37 -1.69 5.59
CA ALA A 205 -1.80 -1.12 4.37
C ALA A 205 -2.30 0.31 4.09
N ILE A 206 -1.46 1.13 3.46
CA ILE A 206 -1.84 2.45 2.94
C ILE A 206 -1.58 2.47 1.43
N LEU A 207 -2.62 2.75 0.67
CA LEU A 207 -2.60 2.81 -0.79
C LEU A 207 -2.73 4.27 -1.26
N VAL A 208 -1.78 4.74 -2.05
CA VAL A 208 -1.97 5.92 -2.90
C VAL A 208 -2.38 5.43 -4.28
N SER A 209 -3.53 5.86 -4.77
CA SER A 209 -4.01 5.57 -6.12
C SER A 209 -4.77 6.75 -6.69
N HIS A 210 -4.67 6.94 -8.00
CA HIS A 210 -5.54 7.83 -8.77
C HIS A 210 -6.72 7.09 -9.39
N ASN A 211 -6.73 5.76 -9.32
CA ASN A 211 -7.84 4.92 -9.78
C ASN A 211 -8.86 4.73 -8.64
N LEU A 212 -9.96 5.48 -8.71
CA LEU A 212 -10.99 5.43 -7.67
C LEU A 212 -11.72 4.08 -7.59
N HIS A 213 -11.76 3.30 -8.68
CA HIS A 213 -12.29 1.93 -8.66
C HIS A 213 -11.44 1.03 -7.73
N GLU A 214 -10.12 1.11 -7.84
CA GLU A 214 -9.21 0.40 -6.92
C GLU A 214 -9.44 0.82 -5.47
N VAL A 215 -9.61 2.13 -5.26
CA VAL A 215 -9.83 2.69 -3.93
C VAL A 215 -11.11 2.15 -3.31
N VAL A 216 -12.25 2.20 -4.00
CA VAL A 216 -13.52 1.67 -3.50
C VAL A 216 -13.46 0.15 -3.33
N GLN A 217 -12.76 -0.55 -4.22
CA GLN A 217 -12.61 -2.00 -4.15
C GLN A 217 -11.82 -2.45 -2.92
N LEU A 218 -10.73 -1.74 -2.58
CA LEU A 218 -9.74 -2.18 -1.59
C LEU A 218 -9.86 -1.49 -0.24
N ALA A 219 -10.10 -0.17 -0.20
CA ALA A 219 -9.95 0.60 1.03
C ALA A 219 -11.15 0.49 1.95
N ASP A 220 -10.89 0.53 3.27
CA ASP A 220 -11.91 0.65 4.32
C ASP A 220 -12.13 2.12 4.69
N ARG A 221 -11.10 2.95 4.49
CA ARG A 221 -11.12 4.38 4.75
C ARG A 221 -10.31 5.11 3.68
N VAL A 222 -10.78 6.28 3.30
CA VAL A 222 -10.15 7.11 2.27
C VAL A 222 -9.89 8.50 2.84
N TYR A 223 -8.63 8.95 2.78
CA TYR A 223 -8.26 10.33 3.06
C TYR A 223 -8.17 11.10 1.73
N VAL A 224 -8.87 12.22 1.65
CA VAL A 224 -8.84 13.12 0.50
C VAL A 224 -7.83 14.24 0.76
N MET A 225 -6.76 14.29 -0.03
CA MET A 225 -5.64 15.23 0.13
C MET A 225 -5.66 16.27 -0.99
N CYS A 226 -5.88 17.53 -0.64
CA CYS A 226 -6.02 18.64 -1.62
C CYS A 226 -5.37 19.92 -1.14
N GLY A 227 -5.22 20.87 -2.07
CA GLY A 227 -4.68 22.22 -1.82
C GLY A 227 -3.20 22.35 -2.16
N SER A 228 -2.71 23.60 -2.01
CA SER A 228 -1.29 23.96 -2.20
C SER A 228 -0.94 25.07 -1.20
N PRO A 229 -0.30 24.77 -0.08
CA PRO A 229 0.11 23.43 0.42
C PRO A 229 -1.08 22.51 0.69
N ALA A 230 -0.86 21.19 0.49
CA ALA A 230 -1.94 20.22 0.64
C ALA A 230 -2.26 19.93 2.11
N THR A 231 -3.54 19.61 2.38
CA THR A 231 -4.06 19.16 3.67
C THR A 231 -5.02 17.99 3.45
N ILE A 232 -5.37 17.25 4.50
CA ILE A 232 -6.52 16.34 4.47
C ILE A 232 -7.78 17.21 4.56
N VAL A 233 -8.62 17.12 3.54
CA VAL A 233 -9.87 17.90 3.43
C VAL A 233 -11.10 17.07 3.72
N ASP A 234 -10.98 15.74 3.65
CA ASP A 234 -12.05 14.82 3.99
C ASP A 234 -11.51 13.44 4.39
N GLU A 235 -12.33 12.70 5.16
CA GLU A 235 -12.12 11.31 5.55
C GLU A 235 -13.43 10.54 5.33
N ILE A 236 -13.38 9.55 4.43
CA ILE A 236 -14.56 8.79 4.01
C ILE A 236 -14.38 7.33 4.42
N LYS A 237 -15.30 6.80 5.20
CA LYS A 237 -15.41 5.37 5.48
C LYS A 237 -16.15 4.65 4.36
N ILE A 238 -15.62 3.51 3.90
CA ILE A 238 -16.28 2.65 2.93
C ILE A 238 -16.87 1.44 3.66
N ASP A 239 -18.13 1.54 4.01
CA ASP A 239 -18.89 0.49 4.72
C ASP A 239 -19.61 -0.41 3.70
N LEU A 240 -18.83 -1.03 2.81
CA LEU A 240 -19.32 -2.01 1.85
C LEU A 240 -18.84 -3.41 2.24
N PRO A 241 -19.73 -4.42 2.24
CA PRO A 241 -19.34 -5.80 2.44
C PRO A 241 -18.40 -6.27 1.31
N ARG A 242 -17.56 -7.23 1.59
CA ARG A 242 -16.63 -7.83 0.61
C ARG A 242 -17.10 -9.23 0.20
N PRO A 243 -16.87 -9.70 -1.03
CA PRO A 243 -16.08 -9.02 -2.08
C PRO A 243 -16.86 -7.86 -2.73
N ARG A 244 -16.20 -6.72 -2.92
CA ARG A 244 -16.78 -5.55 -3.56
C ARG A 244 -16.67 -5.65 -5.07
N THR A 245 -17.77 -5.46 -5.77
CA THR A 245 -17.83 -5.53 -7.23
C THR A 245 -18.48 -4.26 -7.81
N GLU A 246 -18.03 -3.86 -8.99
CA GLU A 246 -18.58 -2.70 -9.71
C GLU A 246 -20.06 -2.88 -10.11
N ARG A 247 -20.62 -4.09 -9.94
CA ARG A 247 -22.04 -4.38 -10.20
C ARG A 247 -22.96 -3.98 -9.04
N ASP A 248 -22.38 -3.67 -7.89
CA ASP A 248 -23.13 -3.20 -6.72
C ASP A 248 -23.45 -1.71 -6.90
N THR A 249 -24.72 -1.33 -6.75
CA THR A 249 -25.17 0.07 -6.82
C THR A 249 -24.47 0.92 -5.77
N HIS A 250 -24.28 0.42 -4.56
CA HIS A 250 -23.57 1.13 -3.50
C HIS A 250 -22.09 1.35 -3.81
N PHE A 251 -21.47 0.49 -4.62
CA PHE A 251 -20.09 0.73 -5.11
C PHE A 251 -20.02 2.01 -5.95
N LEU A 252 -21.00 2.19 -6.83
CA LEU A 252 -21.10 3.39 -7.68
C LEU A 252 -21.41 4.64 -6.86
N ASP A 253 -22.25 4.53 -5.82
CA ASP A 253 -22.54 5.66 -4.90
C ASP A 253 -21.28 6.17 -4.22
N TYR A 254 -20.38 5.28 -3.73
CA TYR A 254 -19.09 5.67 -3.16
C TYR A 254 -18.16 6.29 -4.20
N LEU A 255 -18.16 5.78 -5.41
CA LEU A 255 -17.35 6.32 -6.52
C LEU A 255 -17.78 7.74 -6.87
N ASP A 256 -19.09 7.98 -6.96
CA ASP A 256 -19.68 9.31 -7.22
C ASP A 256 -19.39 10.28 -6.06
N HIS A 257 -19.44 9.81 -4.80
CA HIS A 257 -19.08 10.61 -3.63
C HIS A 257 -17.62 11.04 -3.69
N LEU A 258 -16.70 10.12 -3.92
CA LEU A 258 -15.26 10.43 -4.07
C LEU A 258 -15.01 11.41 -5.22
N LEU A 259 -15.68 11.25 -6.35
CA LEU A 259 -15.59 12.17 -7.49
C LEU A 259 -16.15 13.55 -7.16
N ALA A 260 -17.26 13.62 -6.42
CA ALA A 260 -17.88 14.87 -5.99
C ALA A 260 -16.98 15.64 -5.03
N ASP A 261 -16.25 14.97 -4.15
CA ASP A 261 -15.34 15.59 -3.21
C ASP A 261 -14.04 16.07 -3.86
N LEU A 262 -13.51 15.31 -4.80
CA LEU A 262 -12.28 15.69 -5.51
C LEU A 262 -12.47 16.93 -6.40
N LYS A 263 -13.63 17.09 -7.06
CA LYS A 263 -13.86 18.19 -8.01
C LYS A 263 -13.89 19.57 -7.36
N PRO A 264 -14.73 19.87 -6.35
CA PRO A 264 -14.84 21.23 -5.78
C PRO A 264 -13.76 21.54 -4.74
N LYS A 265 -13.32 20.55 -3.95
CA LYS A 265 -12.35 20.75 -2.86
C LYS A 265 -10.90 20.81 -3.36
N CYS A 266 -10.63 20.28 -4.55
CA CYS A 266 -9.30 20.19 -5.13
C CYS A 266 -9.09 21.11 -6.34
N GLN A 267 -10.04 21.98 -6.67
CA GLN A 267 -9.82 23.01 -7.70
C GLN A 267 -8.89 24.08 -7.15
N VAL A 268 -7.67 24.13 -7.71
CA VAL A 268 -6.72 25.25 -7.58
C VAL A 268 -7.02 26.28 -8.65
#